data_9c114be770c12d4b23ff1b37909ccb14
#
_entry.id   9c114be770c12d4b23ff1b37909ccb14
#
_cell.length_a   1.000
_cell.length_b   1.000
_cell.length_c   1.000
_cell.angle_alpha   90.00
_cell.angle_beta   90.00
_cell.angle_gamma   90.00
#
_symmetry.space_group_name_H-M   'P 1'
#
loop_
_entity.id
_entity.type
_entity.pdbx_description
1 polymer ?
#
loop_
_entity_poly.entity_id
_entity_poly.type
_entity_poly.pdbx_seq_one_letter_code
_entity_poly.pdbx_strand_id
1 'polypeptide(L)'
;EHGITQQLSAEGGRTSRGSMGLMIKYVDFLNAWNTEETVDFTEVEDFWAEQVREYFRNQPFVLTADTSKTIGANLDELFEQARKRQKQNPGTQYLGTVLQHLVAAKLCLIMPDNSFEIHGASVADGPTDRNGDFVINNTIIHCTTMPGALLIEKCKANLRSGTHPVIITIFDRVHTALN
;
A
#
# COMPACT_ATOMS: atom_id res chain seq x y z
N GLU A 1 -25.44 -12.57 -3.74
CA GLU A 1 -24.02 -12.31 -4.03
C GLU A 1 -23.91 -11.00 -4.84
N HIS A 2 -23.16 -10.02 -4.35
CA HIS A 2 -23.16 -8.65 -4.86
C HIS A 2 -22.23 -8.44 -6.09
N GLY A 3 -21.75 -9.53 -6.73
CA GLY A 3 -20.90 -9.46 -7.94
C GLY A 3 -19.53 -8.81 -7.75
N ILE A 4 -19.04 -8.70 -6.52
CA ILE A 4 -17.73 -8.17 -6.22
C ILE A 4 -16.72 -9.32 -6.33
N THR A 5 -15.88 -9.29 -7.37
CA THR A 5 -14.89 -10.34 -7.66
C THR A 5 -13.48 -9.99 -7.14
N GLN A 6 -13.25 -8.73 -6.81
CA GLN A 6 -11.96 -8.26 -6.31
C GLN A 6 -11.83 -8.48 -4.80
N GLN A 7 -10.62 -8.84 -4.37
CA GLN A 7 -10.33 -9.08 -2.96
C GLN A 7 -9.83 -7.80 -2.27
N LEU A 8 -10.53 -7.39 -1.21
CA LEU A 8 -10.08 -6.33 -0.30
C LEU A 8 -9.04 -6.84 0.71
N SER A 9 -8.83 -8.15 0.78
CA SER A 9 -8.06 -8.82 1.84
C SER A 9 -6.61 -8.36 1.96
N ALA A 10 -6.00 -7.93 0.87
CA ALA A 10 -4.60 -7.50 0.89
C ALA A 10 -4.40 -6.14 1.59
N GLU A 11 -5.39 -5.24 1.52
CA GLU A 11 -5.34 -3.93 2.18
C GLU A 11 -6.04 -3.92 3.54
N GLY A 12 -6.97 -4.84 3.76
CA GLY A 12 -7.72 -4.97 5.02
C GLY A 12 -6.83 -5.17 6.24
N GLY A 13 -5.69 -5.83 6.11
CA GLY A 13 -4.75 -6.04 7.20
C GLY A 13 -4.05 -4.76 7.70
N ARG A 14 -3.86 -3.75 6.85
CA ARG A 14 -3.28 -2.45 7.25
C ARG A 14 -4.32 -1.49 7.81
N THR A 15 -5.52 -1.49 7.26
CA THR A 15 -6.62 -0.63 7.71
C THR A 15 -7.23 -1.11 9.02
N SER A 16 -7.22 -2.40 9.32
CA SER A 16 -7.84 -2.96 10.52
C SER A 16 -7.23 -2.44 11.84
N ARG A 17 -5.93 -2.15 11.86
CA ARG A 17 -5.26 -1.64 13.08
C ARG A 17 -5.71 -0.23 13.49
N GLY A 18 -6.05 0.63 12.52
CA GLY A 18 -6.52 2.00 12.77
C GLY A 18 -8.04 2.12 12.84
N SER A 19 -8.78 1.14 12.34
CA SER A 19 -10.23 1.20 12.17
C SER A 19 -11.04 0.50 13.27
N MET A 20 -10.41 -0.25 14.17
CA MET A 20 -11.12 -0.96 15.24
C MET A 20 -12.01 -0.02 16.07
N GLY A 21 -11.50 1.14 16.46
CA GLY A 21 -12.28 2.12 17.20
C GLY A 21 -13.46 2.71 16.41
N LEU A 22 -13.32 2.85 15.09
CA LEU A 22 -14.41 3.27 14.21
C LEU A 22 -15.43 2.14 14.03
N MET A 23 -14.98 0.89 13.91
CA MET A 23 -15.86 -0.26 13.79
C MET A 23 -16.70 -0.45 15.06
N ILE A 24 -16.12 -0.31 16.25
CA ILE A 24 -16.86 -0.36 17.51
C ILE A 24 -17.95 0.73 17.52
N LYS A 25 -17.60 1.98 17.20
CA LYS A 25 -18.58 3.07 17.13
C LYS A 25 -19.70 2.82 16.12
N TYR A 26 -19.36 2.19 15.00
CA TYR A 26 -20.34 1.83 13.98
C TYR A 26 -21.29 0.73 14.47
N VAL A 27 -20.78 -0.29 15.14
CA VAL A 27 -21.60 -1.34 15.75
C VAL A 27 -22.49 -0.76 16.84
N ASP A 28 -21.97 0.12 17.71
CA ASP A 28 -22.74 0.81 18.74
C ASP A 28 -23.86 1.65 18.13
N PHE A 29 -23.56 2.36 17.05
CA PHE A 29 -24.58 3.13 16.29
C PHE A 29 -25.68 2.22 15.73
N LEU A 30 -25.35 1.11 15.09
CA LEU A 30 -26.33 0.17 14.54
C LEU A 30 -27.18 -0.45 15.65
N ASN A 31 -26.57 -0.79 16.79
CA ASN A 31 -27.31 -1.32 17.94
C ASN A 31 -28.27 -0.30 18.53
N ALA A 32 -27.83 0.96 18.67
CA ALA A 32 -28.68 2.04 19.14
C ALA A 32 -29.86 2.29 18.19
N TRP A 33 -29.58 2.34 16.89
CA TRP A 33 -30.61 2.51 15.87
C TRP A 33 -31.64 1.36 15.88
N ASN A 34 -31.18 0.11 16.00
CA ASN A 34 -32.05 -1.05 16.06
C ASN A 34 -32.93 -1.11 17.33
N THR A 35 -32.62 -0.31 18.38
CA THR A 35 -33.49 -0.16 19.55
C THR A 35 -34.59 0.88 19.34
N GLU A 36 -34.38 1.87 18.48
CA GLU A 36 -35.35 2.94 18.18
C GLU A 36 -36.26 2.57 17.01
N GLU A 37 -35.68 1.95 15.98
CA GLU A 37 -36.38 1.49 14.78
C GLU A 37 -35.80 0.13 14.36
N THR A 38 -36.65 -0.73 13.74
CA THR A 38 -36.14 -1.98 13.20
C THR A 38 -35.20 -1.70 12.02
N VAL A 39 -33.91 -1.94 12.20
CA VAL A 39 -32.93 -1.76 11.16
C VAL A 39 -33.07 -2.87 10.11
N ASP A 40 -33.24 -2.48 8.85
CA ASP A 40 -33.11 -3.43 7.74
C ASP A 40 -31.64 -3.66 7.42
N PHE A 41 -31.11 -4.81 7.90
CA PHE A 41 -29.73 -5.18 7.64
C PHE A 41 -29.43 -5.44 6.17
N THR A 42 -30.45 -5.69 5.34
CA THR A 42 -30.28 -5.81 3.87
C THR A 42 -29.92 -4.45 3.27
N GLU A 43 -30.56 -3.38 3.71
CA GLU A 43 -30.20 -2.01 3.28
C GLU A 43 -28.78 -1.63 3.72
N VAL A 44 -28.37 -2.01 4.93
CA VAL A 44 -27.01 -1.80 5.44
C VAL A 44 -25.99 -2.56 4.59
N GLU A 45 -26.28 -3.81 4.24
CA GLU A 45 -25.43 -4.64 3.40
C GLU A 45 -25.32 -4.06 1.99
N ASP A 46 -26.42 -3.67 1.39
CA ASP A 46 -26.46 -3.05 0.04
C ASP A 46 -25.70 -1.72 0.01
N PHE A 47 -25.83 -0.90 1.05
CA PHE A 47 -25.06 0.34 1.19
C PHE A 47 -23.55 0.04 1.15
N TRP A 48 -23.08 -0.89 1.96
CA TRP A 48 -21.66 -1.23 1.99
C TRP A 48 -21.17 -1.92 0.71
N ALA A 49 -22.02 -2.76 0.10
CA ALA A 49 -21.70 -3.36 -1.19
C ALA A 49 -21.52 -2.28 -2.28
N GLU A 50 -22.36 -1.24 -2.29
CA GLU A 50 -22.20 -0.15 -3.24
C GLU A 50 -20.98 0.73 -2.93
N GLN A 51 -20.65 1.00 -1.65
CA GLN A 51 -19.43 1.70 -1.27
C GLN A 51 -18.18 0.94 -1.78
N VAL A 52 -18.17 -0.40 -1.65
CA VAL A 52 -17.07 -1.23 -2.15
C VAL A 52 -17.00 -1.21 -3.67
N ARG A 53 -18.14 -1.25 -4.38
CA ARG A 53 -18.17 -1.13 -5.85
C ARG A 53 -17.65 0.23 -6.31
N GLU A 54 -18.08 1.30 -5.64
CA GLU A 54 -17.62 2.66 -5.94
C GLU A 54 -16.13 2.82 -5.68
N TYR A 55 -15.64 2.27 -4.57
CA TYR A 55 -14.22 2.19 -4.28
C TYR A 55 -13.44 1.55 -5.43
N PHE A 56 -13.88 0.38 -5.95
CA PHE A 56 -13.21 -0.28 -7.06
C PHE A 56 -13.39 0.46 -8.40
N ARG A 57 -14.53 1.07 -8.69
CA ARG A 57 -14.73 1.92 -9.88
C ARG A 57 -13.78 3.11 -9.90
N ASN A 58 -13.47 3.65 -8.75
CA ASN A 58 -12.56 4.79 -8.61
C ASN A 58 -11.08 4.37 -8.61
N GLN A 59 -10.80 3.08 -8.75
CA GLN A 59 -9.48 2.51 -8.49
C GLN A 59 -8.57 2.18 -9.68
N PRO A 60 -8.86 2.22 -10.96
CA PRO A 60 -7.77 1.93 -11.86
C PRO A 60 -6.76 3.08 -11.88
N PHE A 61 -5.50 2.78 -11.47
CA PHE A 61 -4.37 3.54 -11.96
C PHE A 61 -4.23 3.18 -13.44
N VAL A 62 -4.67 4.06 -14.30
CA VAL A 62 -4.46 3.88 -15.74
C VAL A 62 -3.11 4.50 -16.07
N LEU A 63 -2.07 3.67 -16.18
CA LEU A 63 -0.84 4.08 -16.83
C LEU A 63 -1.13 4.17 -18.34
N THR A 64 -1.53 5.34 -18.80
CA THR A 64 -1.58 5.63 -20.23
C THR A 64 -0.15 5.95 -20.66
N ALA A 65 0.52 4.98 -21.30
CA ALA A 65 1.85 5.21 -21.84
C ALA A 65 1.73 6.20 -23.01
N ASP A 66 2.03 7.46 -22.77
CA ASP A 66 2.13 8.48 -23.81
C ASP A 66 3.52 8.42 -24.43
N THR A 67 3.60 7.87 -25.67
CA THR A 67 4.87 7.71 -26.40
C THR A 67 5.49 9.04 -26.83
N SER A 68 4.76 10.16 -26.75
CA SER A 68 5.31 11.49 -26.99
C SER A 68 6.09 12.04 -25.79
N LYS A 69 5.95 11.43 -24.62
CA LYS A 69 6.60 11.80 -23.37
C LYS A 69 7.78 10.88 -23.04
N THR A 70 8.67 11.35 -22.24
CA THR A 70 9.72 10.51 -21.66
C THR A 70 9.13 9.51 -20.68
N ILE A 71 9.81 8.40 -20.42
CA ILE A 71 9.41 7.42 -19.40
C ILE A 71 9.29 8.12 -18.04
N GLY A 72 10.23 9.00 -17.70
CA GLY A 72 10.17 9.78 -16.46
C GLY A 72 8.88 10.58 -16.33
N ALA A 73 8.49 11.33 -17.38
CA ALA A 73 7.26 12.12 -17.36
C ALA A 73 5.99 11.26 -17.21
N ASN A 74 5.94 10.09 -17.85
CA ASN A 74 4.84 9.14 -17.66
C ASN A 74 4.79 8.60 -16.21
N LEU A 75 5.95 8.35 -15.59
CA LEU A 75 6.04 7.90 -14.19
C LEU A 75 5.66 9.03 -13.22
N ASP A 76 6.06 10.26 -13.49
CA ASP A 76 5.67 11.42 -12.68
C ASP A 76 4.15 11.60 -12.65
N GLU A 77 3.46 11.42 -13.78
CA GLU A 77 2.00 11.44 -13.84
C GLU A 77 1.37 10.32 -12.99
N LEU A 78 1.94 9.12 -13.00
CA LEU A 78 1.49 8.02 -12.15
C LEU A 78 1.66 8.35 -10.67
N PHE A 79 2.78 8.94 -10.27
CA PHE A 79 3.01 9.39 -8.90
C PHE A 79 2.04 10.51 -8.50
N GLU A 80 1.73 11.45 -9.39
CA GLU A 80 0.73 12.50 -9.11
C GLU A 80 -0.68 11.93 -8.91
N GLN A 81 -1.08 10.93 -9.71
CA GLN A 81 -2.33 10.20 -9.50
C GLN A 81 -2.35 9.52 -8.12
N ALA A 82 -1.25 8.87 -7.72
CA ALA A 82 -1.11 8.24 -6.42
C ALA A 82 -1.20 9.26 -5.27
N ARG A 83 -0.53 10.41 -5.39
CA ARG A 83 -0.60 11.52 -4.42
C ARG A 83 -2.03 12.05 -4.26
N LYS A 84 -2.71 12.29 -5.39
CA LYS A 84 -4.10 12.78 -5.38
C LYS A 84 -5.02 11.81 -4.65
N ARG A 85 -4.92 10.51 -4.94
CA ARG A 85 -5.72 9.48 -4.28
C ARG A 85 -5.41 9.34 -2.80
N GLN A 86 -4.14 9.40 -2.43
CA GLN A 86 -3.74 9.33 -1.03
C GLN A 86 -4.32 10.51 -0.22
N LYS A 87 -4.42 11.70 -0.81
CA LYS A 87 -5.10 12.85 -0.20
C LYS A 87 -6.61 12.63 -0.05
N GLN A 88 -7.24 11.97 -1.02
CA GLN A 88 -8.69 11.68 -1.00
C GLN A 88 -9.04 10.55 -0.03
N ASN A 89 -8.09 9.65 0.25
CA ASN A 89 -8.27 8.48 1.12
C ASN A 89 -7.21 8.47 2.24
N PRO A 90 -7.38 9.28 3.30
CA PRO A 90 -6.45 9.31 4.41
C PRO A 90 -6.28 7.94 5.06
N GLY A 91 -5.04 7.56 5.34
CA GLY A 91 -4.69 6.25 5.92
C GLY A 91 -4.25 5.20 4.90
N THR A 92 -4.42 5.44 3.59
CA THR A 92 -3.97 4.52 2.54
C THR A 92 -2.66 4.99 1.92
N GLN A 93 -1.70 4.09 1.75
CA GLN A 93 -0.33 4.40 1.29
C GLN A 93 -0.15 4.18 -0.22
N TYR A 94 -1.01 4.79 -1.05
CA TYR A 94 -0.96 4.62 -2.52
C TYR A 94 0.41 4.92 -3.13
N LEU A 95 1.03 6.01 -2.69
CA LEU A 95 2.34 6.43 -3.22
C LEU A 95 3.43 5.40 -2.92
N GLY A 96 3.43 4.83 -1.71
CA GLY A 96 4.36 3.79 -1.31
C GLY A 96 4.15 2.50 -2.11
N THR A 97 2.89 2.11 -2.32
CA THR A 97 2.53 0.93 -3.12
C THR A 97 2.97 1.08 -4.57
N VAL A 98 2.73 2.24 -5.20
CA VAL A 98 3.20 2.53 -6.57
C VAL A 98 4.71 2.45 -6.65
N LEU A 99 5.45 3.06 -5.72
CA LEU A 99 6.90 2.99 -5.68
C LEU A 99 7.39 1.55 -5.62
N GLN A 100 6.82 0.73 -4.72
CA GLN A 100 7.19 -0.67 -4.57
C GLN A 100 6.91 -1.49 -5.85
N HIS A 101 5.76 -1.30 -6.49
CA HIS A 101 5.44 -1.97 -7.75
C HIS A 101 6.36 -1.55 -8.90
N LEU A 102 6.75 -0.28 -8.99
CA LEU A 102 7.71 0.20 -10.00
C LEU A 102 9.10 -0.42 -9.80
N VAL A 103 9.55 -0.52 -8.55
CA VAL A 103 10.81 -1.20 -8.21
C VAL A 103 10.72 -2.68 -8.57
N ALA A 104 9.62 -3.36 -8.20
CA ALA A 104 9.38 -4.75 -8.59
C ALA A 104 9.43 -4.95 -10.10
N ALA A 105 8.72 -4.12 -10.86
CA ALA A 105 8.72 -4.17 -12.32
C ALA A 105 10.12 -3.96 -12.91
N LYS A 106 10.88 -3.03 -12.35
CA LYS A 106 12.28 -2.80 -12.77
C LYS A 106 13.16 -4.01 -12.48
N LEU A 107 13.02 -4.61 -11.30
CA LEU A 107 13.78 -5.82 -10.94
C LEU A 107 13.42 -6.99 -11.86
N CYS A 108 12.14 -7.22 -12.15
CA CYS A 108 11.72 -8.25 -13.12
C CYS A 108 12.31 -8.05 -14.52
N LEU A 109 12.49 -6.80 -14.96
CA LEU A 109 13.08 -6.51 -16.27
C LEU A 109 14.59 -6.78 -16.32
N ILE A 110 15.31 -6.54 -15.22
CA ILE A 110 16.77 -6.71 -15.18
C ILE A 110 17.19 -8.08 -14.64
N MET A 111 16.30 -8.81 -13.98
CA MET A 111 16.52 -10.12 -13.36
C MET A 111 15.39 -11.08 -13.79
N PRO A 112 15.35 -11.49 -15.08
CA PRO A 112 14.23 -12.27 -15.62
C PRO A 112 14.06 -13.65 -14.97
N ASP A 113 15.10 -14.19 -14.34
CA ASP A 113 15.08 -15.50 -13.66
C ASP A 113 14.40 -15.44 -12.28
N ASN A 114 13.78 -14.30 -11.91
CA ASN A 114 13.17 -14.07 -10.60
C ASN A 114 14.09 -14.45 -9.43
N SER A 115 15.38 -14.16 -9.56
CA SER A 115 16.40 -14.47 -8.53
C SER A 115 16.34 -13.50 -7.34
N PHE A 116 15.15 -13.01 -7.00
CA PHE A 116 14.91 -12.14 -5.85
C PHE A 116 13.58 -12.47 -5.18
N GLU A 117 13.54 -12.26 -3.88
CA GLU A 117 12.31 -12.44 -3.09
C GLU A 117 11.53 -11.12 -3.04
N ILE A 118 10.21 -11.20 -3.22
CA ILE A 118 9.30 -10.06 -3.11
C ILE A 118 8.48 -10.21 -1.82
N HIS A 119 8.65 -9.29 -0.91
CA HIS A 119 7.80 -9.17 0.27
C HIS A 119 6.79 -8.03 0.03
N GLY A 120 5.69 -8.36 -0.65
CA GLY A 120 4.72 -7.39 -1.19
C GLY A 120 4.11 -6.46 -0.15
N ALA A 121 3.72 -5.26 -0.59
CA ALA A 121 3.00 -4.24 0.19
C ALA A 121 1.69 -4.75 0.82
N SER A 122 1.16 -5.83 0.28
CA SER A 122 -0.16 -6.39 0.61
C SER A 122 -0.13 -7.54 1.61
N VAL A 123 1.03 -8.04 1.99
CA VAL A 123 1.09 -9.11 2.99
C VAL A 123 1.10 -8.46 4.36
N ALA A 124 0.03 -8.66 5.12
CA ALA A 124 -0.06 -8.21 6.51
C ALA A 124 1.24 -8.57 7.25
N ASP A 125 1.81 -7.59 7.98
CA ASP A 125 2.96 -7.82 8.83
C ASP A 125 2.66 -8.98 9.78
N GLY A 126 3.07 -10.18 9.40
CA GLY A 126 3.19 -11.25 10.37
C GLY A 126 4.25 -10.84 11.41
N PRO A 127 4.27 -11.43 12.60
CA PRO A 127 5.26 -11.12 13.64
C PRO A 127 6.69 -11.52 13.25
N THR A 128 6.93 -11.93 12.02
CA THR A 128 8.26 -12.28 11.52
C THR A 128 8.97 -11.03 11.01
N ASP A 129 10.15 -10.78 11.54
CA ASP A 129 11.13 -9.78 11.11
C ASP A 129 11.36 -9.85 9.59
N ARG A 130 10.54 -9.10 8.83
CA ARG A 130 10.77 -8.95 7.40
C ARG A 130 11.94 -8.01 7.21
N ASN A 131 13.00 -8.53 6.64
CA ASN A 131 14.24 -7.79 6.47
C ASN A 131 14.12 -6.64 5.45
N GLY A 132 13.11 -6.60 4.57
CA GLY A 132 12.91 -5.54 3.58
C GLY A 132 11.77 -5.85 2.61
N ASP A 133 11.59 -5.02 1.58
CA ASP A 133 10.56 -5.21 0.55
C ASP A 133 11.05 -6.17 -0.56
N PHE A 134 12.36 -6.17 -0.84
CA PHE A 134 12.99 -7.11 -1.77
C PHE A 134 14.32 -7.60 -1.19
N VAL A 135 14.64 -8.86 -1.45
CA VAL A 135 15.92 -9.46 -1.09
C VAL A 135 16.60 -9.99 -2.36
N ILE A 136 17.81 -9.52 -2.62
CA ILE A 136 18.65 -9.92 -3.76
C ILE A 136 19.99 -10.37 -3.20
N ASN A 137 20.24 -11.68 -3.14
CA ASN A 137 21.43 -12.24 -2.50
C ASN A 137 21.63 -11.68 -1.08
N ASN A 138 22.68 -10.88 -0.90
CA ASN A 138 23.01 -10.23 0.39
C ASN A 138 22.52 -8.78 0.49
N THR A 139 21.71 -8.32 -0.47
CA THR A 139 21.18 -6.96 -0.51
C THR A 139 19.70 -6.94 -0.14
N ILE A 140 19.36 -6.07 0.81
CA ILE A 140 17.98 -5.87 1.28
C ILE A 140 17.52 -4.49 0.82
N ILE A 141 16.46 -4.44 0.03
CA ILE A 141 15.90 -3.20 -0.50
C ILE A 141 14.66 -2.82 0.31
N HIS A 142 14.65 -1.59 0.78
CA HIS A 142 13.51 -0.95 1.44
C HIS A 142 12.95 0.14 0.54
N CYS A 143 11.67 0.03 0.16
CA CYS A 143 10.95 1.03 -0.61
C CYS A 143 10.07 1.86 0.33
N THR A 144 10.32 3.16 0.42
CA THR A 144 9.54 4.03 1.29
C THR A 144 9.38 5.43 0.71
N THR A 145 8.24 6.04 0.96
CA THR A 145 7.99 7.45 0.66
C THR A 145 8.18 8.35 1.88
N MET A 146 8.43 7.74 3.05
CA MET A 146 8.67 8.46 4.31
C MET A 146 9.81 7.76 5.09
N PRO A 147 11.06 7.92 4.66
CA PRO A 147 12.20 7.40 5.41
C PRO A 147 12.25 8.06 6.79
N GLY A 148 12.29 7.26 7.83
CA GLY A 148 12.28 7.72 9.22
C GLY A 148 13.19 6.88 10.11
N ALA A 149 13.31 7.27 11.39
CA ALA A 149 14.22 6.65 12.35
C ALA A 149 14.07 5.11 12.47
N LEU A 150 12.84 4.61 12.43
CA LEU A 150 12.58 3.17 12.50
C LEU A 150 13.17 2.40 11.30
N LEU A 151 13.14 2.98 10.11
CA LEU A 151 13.77 2.38 8.94
C LEU A 151 15.30 2.39 9.08
N ILE A 152 15.86 3.47 9.58
CA ILE A 152 17.31 3.57 9.82
C ILE A 152 17.77 2.50 10.83
N GLU A 153 17.01 2.27 11.91
CA GLU A 153 17.32 1.20 12.86
C GLU A 153 17.22 -0.20 12.20
N LYS A 154 16.24 -0.44 11.33
CA LYS A 154 16.19 -1.67 10.52
C LYS A 154 17.43 -1.81 9.62
N CYS A 155 17.83 -0.76 8.93
CA CYS A 155 19.05 -0.77 8.11
C CYS A 155 20.31 -1.06 8.94
N LYS A 156 20.42 -0.48 10.14
CA LYS A 156 21.52 -0.80 11.06
C LYS A 156 21.52 -2.26 11.51
N ALA A 157 20.34 -2.82 11.78
CA ALA A 157 20.20 -4.24 12.11
C ALA A 157 20.64 -5.14 10.93
N ASN A 158 20.22 -4.79 9.71
CA ASN A 158 20.63 -5.48 8.48
C ASN A 158 22.17 -5.45 8.32
N LEU A 159 22.81 -4.30 8.52
CA LEU A 159 24.27 -4.20 8.47
C LEU A 159 24.95 -5.07 9.52
N ARG A 160 24.43 -5.12 10.74
CA ARG A 160 24.96 -5.98 11.81
C ARG A 160 24.83 -7.47 11.50
N SER A 161 23.81 -7.87 10.74
CA SER A 161 23.62 -9.25 10.26
C SER A 161 24.48 -9.58 9.02
N GLY A 162 25.27 -8.64 8.54
CA GLY A 162 26.16 -8.82 7.39
C GLY A 162 25.47 -8.63 6.04
N THR A 163 24.28 -8.06 5.99
CA THR A 163 23.57 -7.74 4.76
C THR A 163 23.71 -6.27 4.36
N HIS A 164 23.47 -5.94 3.11
CA HIS A 164 23.60 -4.60 2.55
C HIS A 164 22.20 -3.94 2.37
N PRO A 165 21.77 -3.05 3.27
CA PRO A 165 20.50 -2.34 3.10
C PRO A 165 20.62 -1.26 2.04
N VAL A 166 19.59 -1.17 1.19
CA VAL A 166 19.41 -0.13 0.18
C VAL A 166 18.05 0.52 0.40
N ILE A 167 18.00 1.83 0.51
CA ILE A 167 16.75 2.59 0.62
C ILE A 167 16.43 3.19 -0.74
N ILE A 168 15.27 2.85 -1.28
CA ILE A 168 14.70 3.49 -2.47
C ILE A 168 13.55 4.38 -2.03
N THR A 169 13.65 5.67 -2.37
CA THR A 169 12.62 6.65 -2.02
C THR A 169 12.34 7.59 -3.20
N ILE A 170 11.28 8.39 -3.10
CA ILE A 170 10.97 9.44 -4.07
C ILE A 170 11.98 10.59 -3.91
N PHE A 171 12.24 11.32 -5.02
CA PHE A 171 13.28 12.35 -5.08
C PHE A 171 13.16 13.39 -3.95
N ASP A 172 11.95 13.85 -3.66
CA ASP A 172 11.67 14.85 -2.61
C ASP A 172 12.05 14.40 -1.19
N ARG A 173 12.33 13.11 -0.98
CA ARG A 173 12.63 12.51 0.32
C ARG A 173 14.06 11.98 0.46
N VAL A 174 14.88 12.14 -0.58
CA VAL A 174 16.29 11.70 -0.54
C VAL A 174 17.04 12.38 0.59
N HIS A 175 16.89 13.69 0.76
CA HIS A 175 17.55 14.42 1.85
C HIS A 175 17.11 13.94 3.25
N THR A 176 15.84 13.52 3.41
CA THR A 176 15.34 12.95 4.68
C THR A 176 15.95 11.60 4.97
N ALA A 177 16.31 10.82 3.95
CA ALA A 177 16.97 9.53 4.12
C ALA A 177 18.46 9.64 4.44
N LEU A 178 19.10 10.77 4.09
CA LEU A 178 20.54 11.01 4.29
C LEU A 178 20.87 11.69 5.64
N ASN A 179 19.88 12.27 6.32
CA ASN A 179 20.01 12.91 7.63
C ASN A 179 19.54 11.96 8.74
#